data_adaa1b8182f81b4ffbc3fe1db3d831f5
#
_entry.id   adaa1b8182f81b4ffbc3fe1db3d831f5
#
_cell.length_a   1.000
_cell.length_b   1.000
_cell.length_c   1.000
_cell.angle_alpha   90.00
_cell.angle_beta   90.00
_cell.angle_gamma   90.00
#
_symmetry.space_group_name_H-M   'P 1'
#
loop_
_entity.id
_entity.type
_entity.pdbx_description
1 polymer ?
#
loop_
_entity_poly.entity_id
_entity_poly.type
_entity_poly.pdbx_seq_one_letter_code
_entity_poly.pdbx_strand_id
1 'polypeptide(L)'
;VYDWCGWQHYGGQPYWVSEYGGILWDSHQEGGWGYGRGPESPEEYVQRFIGLTRVLMKNPRICGLCYTQLYDVEQEKNGIYTYDRQPKFTQAQMEQLRQALCAPAAIEEAP
;
A
#
# COMPACT_ATOMS: atom_id res chain seq x y z
N VAL A 1 14.00 8.65 3.24
CA VAL A 1 13.27 8.69 4.51
C VAL A 1 13.19 10.13 4.93
N TYR A 2 12.00 10.64 5.08
CA TYR A 2 11.78 12.02 5.48
C TYR A 2 11.96 12.14 7.00
N ASP A 3 12.78 13.08 7.41
CA ASP A 3 12.86 13.59 8.77
C ASP A 3 11.62 14.43 9.08
N TRP A 4 10.46 13.76 9.04
CA TRP A 4 9.19 14.46 9.04
C TRP A 4 8.92 15.24 10.33
N CYS A 5 9.54 14.79 11.42
CA CYS A 5 9.35 15.40 12.73
C CYS A 5 10.54 16.24 13.18
N GLY A 6 11.63 16.31 12.42
CA GLY A 6 12.79 17.13 12.73
C GLY A 6 13.56 16.76 14.01
N TRP A 7 13.21 15.66 14.67
CA TRP A 7 13.76 15.24 15.96
C TRP A 7 14.33 13.82 15.98
N GLN A 8 14.06 13.03 14.94
CA GLN A 8 14.71 11.72 14.78
C GLN A 8 15.48 11.65 13.47
N HIS A 9 16.79 11.55 13.57
CA HIS A 9 17.65 11.35 12.41
C HIS A 9 17.80 9.86 12.12
N TYR A 10 17.83 9.51 10.84
CA TYR A 10 18.13 8.14 10.43
C TYR A 10 19.58 7.80 10.79
N GLY A 11 19.74 6.82 11.67
CA GLY A 11 21.04 6.40 12.21
C GLY A 11 21.66 5.15 11.55
N GLY A 12 21.11 4.69 10.42
CA GLY A 12 21.61 3.50 9.72
C GLY A 12 20.95 2.17 10.13
N GLN A 13 20.01 2.21 11.09
CA GLN A 13 19.28 1.02 11.51
C GLN A 13 18.32 0.52 10.41
N PRO A 14 17.92 -0.77 10.43
CA PRO A 14 16.86 -1.25 9.53
C PRO A 14 15.60 -0.40 9.63
N TYR A 15 15.09 0.07 8.48
CA TYR A 15 13.88 0.89 8.43
C TYR A 15 12.73 0.12 7.81
N TRP A 16 11.72 -0.14 8.59
CA TRP A 16 10.52 -0.86 8.19
C TRP A 16 9.32 0.08 8.15
N VAL A 17 8.62 0.12 7.01
CA VAL A 17 7.35 0.83 6.88
C VAL A 17 6.25 -0.14 7.31
N SER A 18 5.85 -0.05 8.56
CA SER A 18 4.90 -0.98 9.17
C SER A 18 3.47 -0.83 8.66
N GLU A 19 3.16 0.32 8.07
CA GLU A 19 1.84 0.62 7.53
C GLU A 19 1.93 1.68 6.43
N TYR A 20 1.33 1.40 5.27
CA TYR A 20 1.12 2.37 4.21
C TYR A 20 -0.11 2.01 3.37
N GLY A 21 -0.59 2.96 2.59
CA GLY A 21 -1.73 2.78 1.72
C GLY A 21 -3.02 3.23 2.37
N GLY A 22 -3.77 2.29 2.94
CA GLY A 22 -5.08 2.59 3.54
C GLY A 22 -6.10 3.17 2.55
N ILE A 23 -5.97 2.80 1.27
CA ILE A 23 -6.79 3.37 0.18
C ILE A 23 -8.22 2.86 0.31
N LEU A 24 -9.14 3.79 0.57
CA LEU A 24 -10.55 3.45 0.65
C LEU A 24 -11.08 2.98 -0.70
N TRP A 25 -11.64 1.77 -0.72
CA TRP A 25 -12.41 1.27 -1.85
C TRP A 25 -13.53 0.35 -1.35
N ASP A 26 -14.75 0.87 -1.36
CA ASP A 26 -15.94 0.10 -1.02
C ASP A 26 -16.65 -0.33 -2.30
N SER A 27 -16.54 -1.59 -2.65
CA SER A 27 -17.14 -2.17 -3.85
C SER A 27 -18.68 -2.15 -3.82
N HIS A 28 -19.27 -2.02 -2.63
CA HIS A 28 -20.72 -1.97 -2.44
C HIS A 28 -21.26 -0.55 -2.26
N GLN A 29 -20.38 0.45 -2.17
CA GLN A 29 -20.74 1.86 -1.95
C GLN A 29 -21.59 2.11 -0.69
N GLU A 30 -21.43 1.26 0.31
CA GLU A 30 -22.15 1.37 1.59
C GLU A 30 -21.57 2.42 2.52
N GLY A 31 -20.46 3.02 2.10
CA GLY A 31 -19.67 3.93 2.93
C GLY A 31 -18.73 3.18 3.86
N GLY A 32 -17.52 3.66 3.98
CA GLY A 32 -16.48 3.07 4.79
C GLY A 32 -15.42 4.10 5.11
N TRP A 33 -14.39 3.64 5.82
CA TRP A 33 -13.28 4.49 6.22
C TRP A 33 -11.97 4.02 5.59
N GLY A 34 -11.15 4.97 5.22
CA GLY A 34 -9.80 4.80 4.71
C GLY A 34 -9.04 6.11 4.78
N TYR A 35 -7.79 6.13 4.37
CA TYR A 35 -6.98 7.34 4.43
C TYR A 35 -7.25 8.27 3.23
N GLY A 36 -7.61 9.52 3.53
CA GLY A 36 -7.83 10.55 2.53
C GLY A 36 -9.06 10.32 1.65
N ARG A 37 -9.08 10.98 0.49
CA ARG A 37 -10.13 10.78 -0.51
C ARG A 37 -9.95 9.45 -1.23
N GLY A 38 -10.99 8.62 -1.24
CA GLY A 38 -11.01 7.38 -2.00
C GLY A 38 -10.86 7.61 -3.51
N PRO A 39 -10.37 6.61 -4.26
CA PRO A 39 -10.32 6.63 -5.71
C PRO A 39 -11.73 6.61 -6.30
N GLU A 40 -11.87 7.09 -7.53
CA GLU A 40 -13.15 7.14 -8.24
C GLU A 40 -13.40 5.87 -9.09
N SER A 41 -12.37 5.03 -9.25
CA SER A 41 -12.45 3.78 -10.01
C SER A 41 -11.50 2.71 -9.48
N PRO A 42 -11.72 1.43 -9.79
CA PRO A 42 -10.76 0.37 -9.48
C PRO A 42 -9.38 0.61 -10.12
N GLU A 43 -9.36 1.17 -11.33
CA GLU A 43 -8.13 1.50 -12.04
C GLU A 43 -7.33 2.56 -11.29
N GLU A 44 -7.99 3.59 -10.76
CA GLU A 44 -7.34 4.61 -9.94
C GLU A 44 -6.79 4.02 -8.65
N TYR A 45 -7.52 3.10 -8.01
CA TYR A 45 -7.01 2.37 -6.85
C TYR A 45 -5.69 1.66 -7.18
N VAL A 46 -5.69 0.88 -8.27
CA VAL A 46 -4.51 0.13 -8.71
C VAL A 46 -3.32 1.06 -8.99
N GLN A 47 -3.56 2.20 -9.65
CA GLN A 47 -2.51 3.18 -9.93
C GLN A 47 -1.96 3.82 -8.65
N ARG A 48 -2.81 4.17 -7.70
CA ARG A 48 -2.37 4.70 -6.39
C ARG A 48 -1.55 3.67 -5.62
N PHE A 49 -2.02 2.43 -5.55
CA PHE A 49 -1.31 1.32 -4.92
C PHE A 49 0.10 1.14 -5.51
N ILE A 50 0.18 1.04 -6.84
CA ILE A 50 1.44 0.87 -7.55
C ILE A 50 2.37 2.05 -7.30
N GLY A 51 1.84 3.27 -7.37
CA GLY A 51 2.62 4.50 -7.16
C GLY A 51 3.23 4.56 -5.76
N LEU A 52 2.43 4.34 -4.72
CA LEU A 52 2.88 4.33 -3.32
C LEU A 52 3.93 3.24 -3.08
N THR A 53 3.66 2.02 -3.54
CA THR A 53 4.57 0.88 -3.40
C THR A 53 5.93 1.18 -4.06
N ARG A 54 5.91 1.67 -5.29
CA ARG A 54 7.15 2.00 -6.03
C ARG A 54 7.99 3.08 -5.36
N VAL A 55 7.35 4.12 -4.82
CA VAL A 55 8.08 5.19 -4.11
C VAL A 55 8.83 4.62 -2.91
N LEU A 56 8.20 3.75 -2.14
CA LEU A 56 8.84 3.11 -1.00
C LEU A 56 9.96 2.16 -1.43
N MET A 57 9.72 1.33 -2.44
CA MET A 57 10.70 0.35 -2.93
C MET A 57 11.93 0.98 -3.61
N LYS A 58 11.83 2.23 -4.08
CA LYS A 58 12.98 2.99 -4.60
C LYS A 58 13.91 3.54 -3.51
N ASN A 59 13.52 3.49 -2.27
CA ASN A 59 14.35 3.98 -1.18
C ASN A 59 15.28 2.86 -0.67
N PRO A 60 16.61 2.99 -0.83
CA PRO A 60 17.54 1.93 -0.44
C PRO A 60 17.69 1.74 1.08
N ARG A 61 17.04 2.57 1.89
CA ARG A 61 17.03 2.45 3.35
C ARG A 61 15.86 1.65 3.90
N ILE A 62 14.82 1.44 3.06
CA ILE A 62 13.62 0.69 3.47
C ILE A 62 13.88 -0.79 3.23
N CYS A 63 13.90 -1.57 4.31
CA CYS A 63 14.13 -3.01 4.28
C CYS A 63 12.84 -3.85 4.29
N GLY A 64 11.70 -3.22 4.50
CA GLY A 64 10.41 -3.88 4.47
C GLY A 64 9.25 -2.90 4.48
N LEU A 65 8.12 -3.36 3.98
CA LEU A 65 6.90 -2.57 3.91
C LEU A 65 5.67 -3.45 4.11
N CYS A 66 4.61 -2.89 4.68
CA CYS A 66 3.36 -3.58 4.90
C CYS A 66 2.20 -2.73 4.39
N TYR A 67 1.53 -3.22 3.35
CA TYR A 67 0.34 -2.54 2.83
C TYR A 67 -0.86 -2.73 3.75
N THR A 68 -1.56 -1.67 4.02
CA THR A 68 -2.79 -1.65 4.80
C THR A 68 -3.98 -1.46 3.87
N GLN A 69 -4.83 -2.51 3.69
CA GLN A 69 -4.68 -3.81 4.35
C GLN A 69 -5.08 -4.95 3.41
N LEU A 70 -4.97 -6.19 3.89
CA LEU A 70 -5.26 -7.36 3.07
C LEU A 70 -6.77 -7.49 2.78
N TYR A 71 -7.61 -7.40 3.80
CA TYR A 71 -9.06 -7.46 3.66
C TYR A 71 -9.75 -6.46 4.58
N ASP A 72 -11.00 -6.12 4.27
CA ASP A 72 -11.81 -5.19 5.05
C ASP A 72 -12.02 -5.69 6.47
N VAL A 73 -12.01 -4.76 7.42
CA VAL A 73 -12.30 -5.02 8.83
C VAL A 73 -13.34 -3.99 9.30
N GLU A 74 -14.52 -4.48 9.64
CA GLU A 74 -15.63 -3.63 10.09
C GLU A 74 -15.90 -2.48 9.08
N GLN A 75 -15.84 -1.25 9.52
CA GLN A 75 -16.03 -0.07 8.66
C GLN A 75 -14.75 0.36 7.90
N GLU A 76 -13.63 -0.27 8.13
CA GLU A 76 -12.41 -0.03 7.35
C GLU A 76 -12.49 -0.76 6.02
N LYS A 77 -12.84 -0.03 4.95
CA LYS A 77 -13.01 -0.56 3.58
C LYS A 77 -11.80 -0.30 2.70
N ASN A 78 -10.60 -0.49 3.24
CA ASN A 78 -9.31 -0.28 2.57
C ASN A 78 -8.59 -1.59 2.20
N GLY A 79 -9.24 -2.74 2.37
CA GLY A 79 -8.71 -4.03 1.99
C GLY A 79 -8.65 -4.25 0.48
N ILE A 80 -7.73 -5.11 0.03
CA ILE A 80 -7.68 -5.64 -1.33
C ILE A 80 -8.80 -6.68 -1.54
N TYR A 81 -9.19 -7.33 -0.46
CA TYR A 81 -10.31 -8.26 -0.38
C TYR A 81 -11.41 -7.70 0.49
N THR A 82 -12.64 -8.15 0.26
CA THR A 82 -13.75 -7.86 1.15
C THR A 82 -13.59 -8.56 2.50
N TYR A 83 -14.45 -8.24 3.46
CA TYR A 83 -14.50 -8.93 4.75
C TYR A 83 -14.63 -10.46 4.60
N ASP A 84 -15.40 -10.91 3.60
CA ASP A 84 -15.61 -12.33 3.29
C ASP A 84 -14.50 -12.93 2.41
N ARG A 85 -13.37 -12.24 2.25
CA ARG A 85 -12.18 -12.66 1.47
C ARG A 85 -12.45 -12.81 -0.03
N GLN A 86 -13.41 -12.10 -0.57
CA GLN A 86 -13.60 -12.02 -2.02
C GLN A 86 -12.70 -10.92 -2.61
N PRO A 87 -12.02 -11.13 -3.74
CA PRO A 87 -11.22 -10.10 -4.36
C PRO A 87 -12.11 -8.94 -4.83
N LYS A 88 -11.67 -7.72 -4.56
CA LYS A 88 -12.37 -6.50 -5.02
C LYS A 88 -12.07 -6.12 -6.47
N PHE A 89 -11.04 -6.72 -7.03
CA PHE A 89 -10.49 -6.35 -8.34
C PHE A 89 -10.48 -7.55 -9.28
N THR A 90 -10.40 -7.29 -10.58
CA THR A 90 -10.27 -8.33 -11.59
C THR A 90 -8.95 -9.10 -11.42
N GLN A 91 -8.86 -10.30 -11.99
CA GLN A 91 -7.65 -11.10 -11.96
C GLN A 91 -6.45 -10.35 -12.54
N ALA A 92 -6.64 -9.59 -13.62
CA ALA A 92 -5.59 -8.78 -14.23
C ALA A 92 -5.12 -7.66 -13.29
N GLN A 93 -6.05 -6.98 -12.61
CA GLN A 93 -5.73 -5.95 -11.62
C GLN A 93 -5.01 -6.54 -10.39
N MET A 94 -5.48 -7.69 -9.88
CA MET A 94 -4.80 -8.40 -8.78
C MET A 94 -3.35 -8.75 -9.15
N GLU A 95 -3.13 -9.18 -10.39
CA GLU A 95 -1.77 -9.47 -10.87
C GLU A 95 -0.90 -8.21 -10.94
N GLN A 96 -1.47 -7.06 -11.32
CA GLN A 96 -0.73 -5.79 -11.29
C GLN A 96 -0.31 -5.39 -9.86
N LEU A 97 -1.19 -5.58 -8.87
CA LEU A 97 -0.86 -5.34 -7.46
C LEU A 97 0.27 -6.27 -7.01
N ARG A 98 0.16 -7.56 -7.34
CA ARG A 98 1.18 -8.56 -7.02
C ARG A 98 2.54 -8.21 -7.64
N GLN A 99 2.57 -7.85 -8.91
CA GLN A 99 3.81 -7.46 -9.60
C GLN A 99 4.46 -6.25 -8.96
N ALA A 100 3.70 -5.27 -8.50
CA ALA A 100 4.24 -4.12 -7.80
C ALA A 100 4.94 -4.53 -6.50
N LEU A 101 4.33 -5.43 -5.72
CA LEU A 101 4.90 -5.92 -4.45
C LEU A 101 6.10 -6.86 -4.65
N CYS A 102 6.16 -7.58 -5.77
CA CYS A 102 7.23 -8.52 -6.08
C CYS A 102 8.35 -7.91 -6.94
N ALA A 103 8.28 -6.63 -7.26
CA ALA A 103 9.34 -5.96 -8.00
C ALA A 103 10.61 -5.85 -7.13
N PRO A 104 11.82 -5.85 -7.74
CA PRO A 104 13.06 -5.65 -6.99
C PRO A 104 13.04 -4.32 -6.23
N ALA A 105 13.45 -4.35 -4.98
CA ALA A 105 13.58 -3.15 -4.16
C ALA A 105 15.02 -2.59 -4.24
N ALA A 106 15.17 -1.27 -4.12
CA ALA A 106 16.47 -0.63 -4.22
C ALA A 106 17.47 -1.13 -3.17
N ILE A 107 17.01 -1.56 -2.00
CA ILE A 107 17.87 -2.15 -0.97
C ILE A 107 18.51 -3.47 -1.39
N GLU A 108 17.85 -4.23 -2.28
CA GLU A 108 18.38 -5.52 -2.78
C GLU A 108 19.55 -5.30 -3.77
N GLU A 109 19.59 -4.12 -4.39
CA GLU A 109 20.62 -3.74 -5.37
C GLU A 109 21.74 -2.91 -4.73
N ALA A 110 21.60 -2.49 -3.47
CA ALA A 110 22.59 -1.70 -2.77
C ALA A 110 23.81 -2.57 -2.44
N PRO A 111 25.04 -2.04 -2.66
CA PRO A 111 26.29 -2.74 -2.33
C PRO A 111 26.48 -2.89 -0.81
#